data_5840c1a028ceb08a49528803d119307f
#
_entry.id   5840c1a028ceb08a49528803d119307f
#
_cell.length_a   1.000
_cell.length_b   1.000
_cell.length_c   1.000
_cell.angle_alpha   90.00
_cell.angle_beta   90.00
_cell.angle_gamma   90.00
#
_symmetry.space_group_name_H-M   'P 1'
#
loop_
_entity.id
_entity.type
_entity.pdbx_description
1 polymer ?
#
loop_
_entity_poly.entity_id
_entity_poly.type
_entity_poly.pdbx_seq_one_letter_code
_entity_poly.pdbx_strand_id
1 'polypeptide(L)'
;MPQYKENVYSEWAPNEKVAAEAAIGASIAGVRSFCAMKHVGLNVAADPVFTVAYTGVTGGLVIISADDPGQHSSQNEQDNRNYAKAARLLMLEPSSSQECKDYMKMAFALSEKFDAPVLFHVTTRVCHSKGIVELGERVEADYIPYEKKITKYVSAPANAKKMRVNLETKLQMMEEYANTCEINQPEWHDKKIGVVTSGISYQYAKETFGENASYLKLGMTLPTAN
;
A
#
# COMPACT_ATOMS: atom_id res chain seq x y z
N MET A 1 -19.71 -5.09 2.47
CA MET A 1 -19.19 -6.47 2.39
C MET A 1 -20.18 -7.56 2.83
N PRO A 2 -21.53 -7.42 2.68
CA PRO A 2 -22.50 -8.39 3.20
C PRO A 2 -22.33 -9.80 2.62
N GLN A 3 -21.95 -9.90 1.36
CA GLN A 3 -21.81 -11.17 0.61
C GLN A 3 -20.60 -12.02 1.01
N TYR A 4 -19.67 -11.47 1.79
CA TYR A 4 -18.44 -12.15 2.22
C TYR A 4 -18.34 -12.32 3.73
N LYS A 5 -19.44 -12.10 4.47
CA LYS A 5 -19.45 -12.12 5.95
C LYS A 5 -18.94 -13.41 6.59
N GLU A 6 -19.13 -14.53 5.92
CA GLU A 6 -18.66 -15.83 6.41
C GLU A 6 -17.14 -16.00 6.30
N ASN A 7 -16.50 -15.20 5.45
CA ASN A 7 -15.08 -15.32 5.10
C ASN A 7 -14.23 -14.12 5.51
N VAL A 8 -14.88 -12.97 5.72
CA VAL A 8 -14.18 -11.70 6.02
C VAL A 8 -14.92 -10.99 7.14
N TYR A 9 -14.25 -10.83 8.26
CA TYR A 9 -14.72 -9.93 9.30
C TYR A 9 -14.49 -8.48 8.88
N SER A 10 -15.49 -7.63 9.02
CA SER A 10 -15.39 -6.20 8.73
C SER A 10 -16.29 -5.38 9.66
N GLU A 11 -15.74 -4.26 10.17
CA GLU A 11 -16.46 -3.34 11.04
C GLU A 11 -16.05 -1.90 10.78
N TRP A 12 -16.87 -0.97 11.27
CA TRP A 12 -16.53 0.45 11.38
C TRP A 12 -15.88 0.71 12.73
N ALA A 13 -14.67 1.26 12.70
CA ALA A 13 -14.00 1.71 13.91
C ALA A 13 -14.45 3.12 14.31
N PRO A 14 -14.37 3.49 15.60
CA PRO A 14 -14.76 4.83 16.06
C PRO A 14 -13.86 5.95 15.53
N ASN A 15 -12.64 5.65 15.16
CA ASN A 15 -11.70 6.54 14.44
C ASN A 15 -10.59 5.75 13.74
N GLU A 16 -9.78 6.45 12.96
CA GLU A 16 -8.76 5.85 12.09
C GLU A 16 -7.58 5.24 12.87
N LYS A 17 -7.22 5.80 14.04
CA LYS A 17 -6.19 5.21 14.90
C LYS A 17 -6.62 3.84 15.40
N VAL A 18 -7.86 3.73 15.89
CA VAL A 18 -8.41 2.45 16.36
C VAL A 18 -8.51 1.44 15.21
N ALA A 19 -8.92 1.89 14.01
CA ALA A 19 -8.95 1.03 12.82
C ALA A 19 -7.55 0.47 12.49
N ALA A 20 -6.53 1.32 12.50
CA ALA A 20 -5.16 0.92 12.24
C ALA A 20 -4.63 -0.04 13.32
N GLU A 21 -4.84 0.27 14.61
CA GLU A 21 -4.41 -0.56 15.72
C GLU A 21 -5.08 -1.94 15.73
N ALA A 22 -6.39 -2.01 15.40
CA ALA A 22 -7.10 -3.28 15.27
C ALA A 22 -6.55 -4.14 14.11
N ALA A 23 -6.29 -3.52 12.95
CA ALA A 23 -5.69 -4.21 11.81
C ALA A 23 -4.25 -4.67 12.11
N ILE A 24 -3.45 -3.84 12.78
CA ILE A 24 -2.10 -4.20 13.23
C ILE A 24 -2.16 -5.39 14.21
N GLY A 25 -3.08 -5.35 15.17
CA GLY A 25 -3.28 -6.44 16.12
C GLY A 25 -3.64 -7.75 15.43
N ALA A 26 -4.54 -7.72 14.45
CA ALA A 26 -4.92 -8.88 13.64
C ALA A 26 -3.72 -9.42 12.82
N SER A 27 -2.93 -8.53 12.22
CA SER A 27 -1.70 -8.90 11.52
C SER A 27 -0.68 -9.57 12.46
N ILE A 28 -0.45 -9.00 13.65
CA ILE A 28 0.44 -9.61 14.66
C ILE A 28 -0.06 -11.00 15.09
N ALA A 29 -1.39 -11.16 15.18
CA ALA A 29 -2.02 -12.45 15.48
C ALA A 29 -1.92 -13.47 14.32
N GLY A 30 -1.40 -13.08 13.15
CA GLY A 30 -1.05 -13.99 12.05
C GLY A 30 -2.09 -14.06 10.92
N VAL A 31 -3.06 -13.16 10.88
CA VAL A 31 -4.04 -13.11 9.78
C VAL A 31 -3.79 -11.90 8.88
N ARG A 32 -4.11 -12.04 7.60
CA ARG A 32 -4.12 -10.89 6.68
C ARG A 32 -5.19 -9.90 7.09
N SER A 33 -4.82 -8.64 7.17
CA SER A 33 -5.69 -7.56 7.62
C SER A 33 -5.47 -6.27 6.83
N PHE A 34 -6.49 -5.45 6.76
CA PHE A 34 -6.37 -4.11 6.21
C PHE A 34 -7.25 -3.12 6.98
N CYS A 35 -6.87 -1.85 6.92
CA CYS A 35 -7.72 -0.73 7.28
C CYS A 35 -7.80 0.26 6.12
N ALA A 36 -8.92 0.97 6.01
CA ALA A 36 -9.13 1.94 4.96
C ALA A 36 -9.56 3.29 5.57
N MET A 37 -8.95 4.34 5.08
CA MET A 37 -9.20 5.68 5.60
C MET A 37 -8.97 6.74 4.52
N LYS A 38 -9.54 7.89 4.72
CA LYS A 38 -9.29 9.09 3.94
C LYS A 38 -7.89 9.64 4.27
N HIS A 39 -7.35 10.49 3.39
CA HIS A 39 -6.02 11.07 3.60
C HIS A 39 -5.84 11.75 4.97
N VAL A 40 -6.84 12.50 5.43
CA VAL A 40 -6.80 13.13 6.75
C VAL A 40 -6.89 12.15 7.92
N GLY A 41 -7.48 10.97 7.69
CA GLY A 41 -7.51 9.88 8.67
C GLY A 41 -6.13 9.30 8.92
N LEU A 42 -5.24 9.33 7.92
CA LEU A 42 -3.85 8.90 8.10
C LEU A 42 -3.09 9.80 9.09
N ASN A 43 -3.46 11.08 9.22
CA ASN A 43 -2.92 11.95 10.26
C ASN A 43 -3.25 11.43 11.66
N VAL A 44 -4.48 10.93 11.84
CA VAL A 44 -4.95 10.36 13.12
C VAL A 44 -4.28 9.02 13.40
N ALA A 45 -4.03 8.23 12.36
CA ALA A 45 -3.39 6.92 12.45
C ALA A 45 -1.85 6.98 12.36
N ALA A 46 -1.24 8.16 12.28
CA ALA A 46 0.19 8.30 12.03
C ALA A 46 1.05 7.55 13.06
N ASP A 47 0.78 7.68 14.34
CA ASP A 47 1.53 7.02 15.41
C ASP A 47 1.61 5.48 15.26
N PRO A 48 0.49 4.72 15.17
CA PRO A 48 0.56 3.29 14.94
C PRO A 48 1.19 2.93 13.58
N VAL A 49 0.99 3.73 12.53
CA VAL A 49 1.58 3.48 11.21
C VAL A 49 3.11 3.59 11.24
N PHE A 50 3.66 4.63 11.86
CA PHE A 50 5.10 4.76 12.05
C PHE A 50 5.67 3.66 12.95
N THR A 51 4.93 3.25 13.97
CA THR A 51 5.36 2.21 14.90
C THR A 51 5.38 0.83 14.22
N VAL A 52 4.35 0.47 13.43
CA VAL A 52 4.31 -0.84 12.76
C VAL A 52 5.36 -0.94 11.64
N ALA A 53 5.81 0.16 11.06
CA ALA A 53 6.95 0.14 10.15
C ALA A 53 8.22 -0.40 10.81
N TYR A 54 8.41 -0.12 12.10
CA TYR A 54 9.54 -0.65 12.88
C TYR A 54 9.34 -2.09 13.33
N THR A 55 8.16 -2.42 13.86
CA THR A 55 7.87 -3.76 14.40
C THR A 55 7.69 -4.81 13.31
N GLY A 56 7.27 -4.38 12.13
CA GLY A 56 6.88 -5.29 11.05
C GLY A 56 5.54 -6.00 11.32
N VAL A 57 5.29 -7.04 10.57
CA VAL A 57 4.02 -7.78 10.53
C VAL A 57 4.23 -9.27 10.83
N THR A 58 3.13 -10.03 10.95
CA THR A 58 3.13 -11.49 10.90
C THR A 58 2.28 -11.94 9.73
N GLY A 59 0.97 -11.74 9.77
CA GLY A 59 0.11 -11.78 8.56
C GLY A 59 0.21 -10.46 7.81
N GLY A 60 -0.01 -10.47 6.49
CA GLY A 60 0.08 -9.29 5.66
C GLY A 60 -0.83 -8.15 6.14
N LEU A 61 -0.31 -6.92 6.16
CA LEU A 61 -1.01 -5.71 6.56
C LEU A 61 -1.03 -4.69 5.43
N VAL A 62 -2.23 -4.25 5.05
CA VAL A 62 -2.42 -3.20 4.05
C VAL A 62 -3.16 -2.01 4.67
N ILE A 63 -2.63 -0.82 4.47
CA ILE A 63 -3.24 0.45 4.90
C ILE A 63 -3.68 1.18 3.64
N ILE A 64 -4.99 1.31 3.45
CA ILE A 64 -5.56 1.99 2.29
C ILE A 64 -5.72 3.47 2.64
N SER A 65 -5.02 4.33 1.90
CA SER A 65 -5.18 5.79 1.97
C SER A 65 -5.85 6.31 0.71
N ALA A 66 -7.02 6.91 0.86
CA ALA A 66 -7.77 7.52 -0.23
C ALA A 66 -7.56 9.03 -0.22
N ASP A 67 -6.71 9.51 -1.11
CA ASP A 67 -6.40 10.93 -1.26
C ASP A 67 -7.43 11.63 -2.15
N ASP A 68 -7.66 12.91 -1.88
CA ASP A 68 -8.62 13.73 -2.62
C ASP A 68 -7.95 14.96 -3.27
N PRO A 69 -7.13 14.74 -4.33
CA PRO A 69 -6.52 15.84 -5.07
C PRO A 69 -7.58 16.76 -5.66
N GLY A 70 -7.45 18.07 -5.44
CA GLY A 70 -8.43 19.05 -5.85
C GLY A 70 -9.60 19.25 -4.87
N GLN A 71 -9.57 18.60 -3.71
CA GLN A 71 -10.51 18.83 -2.60
C GLN A 71 -12.00 18.64 -2.97
N HIS A 72 -12.32 17.63 -3.77
CA HIS A 72 -13.70 17.40 -4.24
C HIS A 72 -14.71 17.19 -3.09
N SER A 73 -14.26 16.56 -1.99
CA SER A 73 -15.08 16.27 -0.81
C SER A 73 -14.24 16.23 0.48
N SER A 74 -13.29 17.16 0.60
CA SER A 74 -12.35 17.18 1.71
C SER A 74 -12.10 18.59 2.24
N GLN A 75 -11.75 18.69 3.53
CA GLN A 75 -11.42 19.94 4.20
C GLN A 75 -10.05 20.52 3.81
N ASN A 76 -9.18 19.71 3.23
CA ASN A 76 -7.87 20.11 2.70
C ASN A 76 -7.41 19.12 1.63
N GLU A 77 -6.33 19.46 0.92
CA GLU A 77 -5.59 18.58 0.06
C GLU A 77 -4.30 18.14 0.77
N GLN A 78 -3.95 16.86 0.62
CA GLN A 78 -2.77 16.31 1.27
C GLN A 78 -2.27 15.12 0.44
N ASP A 79 -0.96 15.06 0.23
CA ASP A 79 -0.29 13.99 -0.52
C ASP A 79 0.31 12.96 0.46
N ASN A 80 -0.37 11.84 0.61
CA ASN A 80 0.02 10.80 1.56
C ASN A 80 1.21 9.94 1.10
N ARG A 81 1.72 10.16 -0.10
CA ARG A 81 3.04 9.63 -0.51
C ARG A 81 4.15 10.13 0.43
N ASN A 82 4.00 11.34 0.97
CA ASN A 82 4.91 11.87 1.98
C ASN A 82 4.91 11.06 3.28
N TYR A 83 3.75 10.50 3.69
CA TYR A 83 3.68 9.57 4.84
C TYR A 83 4.43 8.27 4.56
N ALA A 84 4.23 7.66 3.40
CA ALA A 84 4.95 6.45 3.02
C ALA A 84 6.45 6.66 3.02
N LYS A 85 6.92 7.77 2.45
CA LYS A 85 8.33 8.16 2.43
C LYS A 85 8.89 8.37 3.84
N ALA A 86 8.19 9.11 4.70
CA ALA A 86 8.61 9.40 6.05
C ALA A 86 8.65 8.15 6.95
N ALA A 87 7.66 7.28 6.83
CA ALA A 87 7.54 6.04 7.60
C ALA A 87 8.32 4.86 6.99
N ARG A 88 8.97 5.04 5.82
CA ARG A 88 9.69 3.96 5.11
C ARG A 88 8.80 2.80 4.69
N LEU A 89 7.61 3.09 4.20
CA LEU A 89 6.67 2.08 3.75
C LEU A 89 6.85 1.74 2.26
N LEU A 90 6.55 0.50 1.91
CA LEU A 90 6.24 0.13 0.54
C LEU A 90 4.89 0.73 0.17
N MET A 91 4.80 1.34 -1.02
CA MET A 91 3.56 1.94 -1.51
C MET A 91 3.20 1.43 -2.91
N LEU A 92 1.96 1.02 -3.07
CA LEU A 92 1.36 0.66 -4.34
C LEU A 92 0.30 1.69 -4.75
N GLU A 93 0.30 2.05 -6.04
CA GLU A 93 -0.58 3.07 -6.59
C GLU A 93 -1.25 2.57 -7.89
N PRO A 94 -2.45 1.98 -7.79
CA PRO A 94 -3.18 1.47 -8.95
C PRO A 94 -3.74 2.61 -9.80
N SER A 95 -3.86 2.37 -11.12
CA SER A 95 -4.40 3.30 -12.10
C SER A 95 -5.82 2.94 -12.58
N SER A 96 -6.34 1.78 -12.21
CA SER A 96 -7.64 1.26 -12.67
C SER A 96 -8.32 0.37 -11.63
N SER A 97 -9.61 0.05 -11.85
CA SER A 97 -10.34 -0.88 -11.00
C SER A 97 -9.75 -2.30 -11.02
N GLN A 98 -9.24 -2.75 -12.17
CA GLN A 98 -8.56 -4.05 -12.27
C GLN A 98 -7.28 -4.06 -11.43
N GLU A 99 -6.45 -3.02 -11.54
CA GLU A 99 -5.24 -2.90 -10.74
C GLU A 99 -5.51 -2.75 -9.24
N CYS A 100 -6.61 -2.11 -8.85
CA CYS A 100 -7.01 -2.09 -7.44
C CYS A 100 -7.17 -3.50 -6.88
N LYS A 101 -7.79 -4.41 -7.63
CA LYS A 101 -7.93 -5.81 -7.23
C LYS A 101 -6.60 -6.56 -7.24
N ASP A 102 -5.83 -6.44 -8.32
CA ASP A 102 -4.62 -7.22 -8.52
C ASP A 102 -3.49 -6.75 -7.59
N TYR A 103 -3.32 -5.43 -7.43
CA TYR A 103 -2.34 -4.87 -6.52
C TYR A 103 -2.70 -5.09 -5.04
N MET A 104 -4.01 -5.17 -4.70
CA MET A 104 -4.40 -5.53 -3.34
C MET A 104 -3.97 -6.95 -2.97
N LYS A 105 -4.10 -7.89 -3.91
CA LYS A 105 -3.60 -9.25 -3.72
C LYS A 105 -2.07 -9.27 -3.58
N MET A 106 -1.38 -8.52 -4.42
CA MET A 106 0.07 -8.35 -4.38
C MET A 106 0.53 -7.68 -3.07
N ALA A 107 -0.20 -6.67 -2.60
CA ALA A 107 0.12 -5.93 -1.38
C ALA A 107 0.26 -6.85 -0.15
N PHE A 108 -0.64 -7.81 0.03
CA PHE A 108 -0.54 -8.78 1.11
C PHE A 108 0.71 -9.65 0.99
N ALA A 109 0.99 -10.16 -0.21
CA ALA A 109 2.17 -10.98 -0.46
C ALA A 109 3.48 -10.19 -0.24
N LEU A 110 3.53 -8.94 -0.67
CA LEU A 110 4.69 -8.06 -0.46
C LEU A 110 4.86 -7.70 1.01
N SER A 111 3.75 -7.45 1.72
CA SER A 111 3.78 -7.19 3.16
C SER A 111 4.42 -8.35 3.93
N GLU A 112 4.01 -9.57 3.62
CA GLU A 112 4.58 -10.79 4.23
C GLU A 112 6.04 -11.01 3.81
N LYS A 113 6.35 -10.82 2.52
CA LYS A 113 7.71 -10.99 1.98
C LYS A 113 8.73 -10.06 2.63
N PHE A 114 8.36 -8.80 2.84
CA PHE A 114 9.27 -7.78 3.38
C PHE A 114 9.12 -7.55 4.87
N ASP A 115 8.20 -8.28 5.53
CA ASP A 115 7.89 -8.06 6.95
C ASP A 115 7.63 -6.56 7.24
N ALA A 116 6.74 -5.95 6.45
CA ALA A 116 6.45 -4.52 6.49
C ALA A 116 4.99 -4.25 6.09
N PRO A 117 4.34 -3.22 6.64
CA PRO A 117 3.05 -2.79 6.15
C PRO A 117 3.17 -2.21 4.74
N VAL A 118 2.10 -2.34 3.95
CA VAL A 118 1.99 -1.71 2.62
C VAL A 118 0.99 -0.58 2.68
N LEU A 119 1.39 0.62 2.24
CA LEU A 119 0.46 1.71 1.97
C LEU A 119 -0.14 1.52 0.57
N PHE A 120 -1.44 1.34 0.50
CA PHE A 120 -2.19 1.22 -0.75
C PHE A 120 -2.83 2.56 -1.04
N HIS A 121 -2.23 3.32 -1.96
CA HIS A 121 -2.62 4.69 -2.24
C HIS A 121 -3.60 4.74 -3.41
N VAL A 122 -4.76 5.31 -3.18
CA VAL A 122 -5.78 5.53 -4.21
C VAL A 122 -6.22 6.99 -4.19
N THR A 123 -6.68 7.49 -5.31
CA THR A 123 -7.21 8.85 -5.44
C THR A 123 -8.69 8.84 -5.74
N THR A 124 -9.36 9.96 -5.52
CA THR A 124 -10.79 10.16 -5.79
C THR A 124 -11.18 9.65 -7.17
N ARG A 125 -10.38 9.92 -8.19
CA ARG A 125 -10.68 9.49 -9.58
C ARG A 125 -10.69 7.98 -9.73
N VAL A 126 -9.73 7.28 -9.14
CA VAL A 126 -9.69 5.81 -9.13
C VAL A 126 -10.85 5.24 -8.32
N CYS A 127 -11.12 5.79 -7.13
CA CYS A 127 -12.20 5.33 -6.25
C CYS A 127 -13.60 5.47 -6.87
N HIS A 128 -13.83 6.52 -7.66
CA HIS A 128 -15.12 6.78 -8.31
C HIS A 128 -15.21 6.23 -9.74
N SER A 129 -14.12 5.72 -10.31
CA SER A 129 -14.14 5.09 -11.61
C SER A 129 -14.91 3.76 -11.57
N LYS A 130 -15.47 3.39 -12.70
CA LYS A 130 -16.11 2.09 -12.91
C LYS A 130 -15.42 1.40 -14.08
N GLY A 131 -15.16 0.12 -13.95
CA GLY A 131 -14.54 -0.68 -14.99
C GLY A 131 -14.95 -2.14 -14.87
N ILE A 132 -14.69 -2.89 -15.92
CA ILE A 132 -14.84 -4.35 -15.90
C ILE A 132 -13.63 -4.90 -15.15
N VAL A 133 -13.89 -5.78 -14.19
CA VAL A 133 -12.86 -6.43 -13.38
C VAL A 133 -12.99 -7.94 -13.56
N GLU A 134 -11.93 -8.57 -14.02
CA GLU A 134 -11.84 -10.03 -14.06
C GLU A 134 -11.66 -10.56 -12.64
N LEU A 135 -12.63 -11.36 -12.20
CA LEU A 135 -12.56 -12.03 -10.91
C LEU A 135 -11.73 -13.32 -11.07
N GLY A 136 -10.73 -13.50 -10.26
CA GLY A 136 -9.99 -14.75 -10.16
C GLY A 136 -10.61 -15.68 -9.11
N GLU A 137 -10.06 -16.88 -9.00
CA GLU A 137 -10.39 -17.79 -7.91
C GLU A 137 -9.92 -17.22 -6.57
N ARG A 138 -10.68 -17.56 -5.51
CA ARG A 138 -10.28 -17.23 -4.15
C ARG A 138 -9.09 -18.08 -3.74
N VAL A 139 -8.04 -17.42 -3.29
CA VAL A 139 -6.90 -18.07 -2.66
C VAL A 139 -6.98 -17.82 -1.16
N GLU A 140 -7.09 -18.88 -0.38
CA GLU A 140 -7.00 -18.78 1.07
C GLU A 140 -5.56 -18.52 1.49
N ALA A 141 -5.38 -17.62 2.44
CA ALA A 141 -4.08 -17.38 3.04
C ALA A 141 -3.89 -18.35 4.21
N ASP A 142 -2.69 -18.89 4.33
CA ASP A 142 -2.33 -19.68 5.49
C ASP A 142 -2.31 -18.82 6.75
N TYR A 143 -2.83 -19.38 7.83
CA TYR A 143 -2.71 -18.77 9.14
C TYR A 143 -1.28 -18.94 9.65
N ILE A 144 -0.65 -17.83 10.03
CA ILE A 144 0.69 -17.82 10.59
C ILE A 144 0.57 -17.72 12.13
N PRO A 145 0.89 -18.78 12.89
CA PRO A 145 0.74 -18.76 14.34
C PRO A 145 1.55 -17.64 15.00
N TYR A 146 0.92 -16.95 15.95
CA TYR A 146 1.62 -15.94 16.74
C TYR A 146 2.78 -16.56 17.52
N GLU A 147 3.95 -15.95 17.39
CA GLU A 147 5.13 -16.28 18.15
C GLU A 147 5.55 -15.08 19.01
N LYS A 148 5.69 -15.30 20.31
CA LYS A 148 6.11 -14.24 21.25
C LYS A 148 7.56 -13.83 20.98
N LYS A 149 7.75 -12.68 20.31
CA LYS A 149 9.07 -12.08 20.00
C LYS A 149 9.17 -10.68 20.59
N ILE A 150 9.61 -10.57 21.85
CA ILE A 150 9.73 -9.28 22.55
C ILE A 150 10.62 -8.31 21.78
N THR A 151 11.72 -8.79 21.21
CA THR A 151 12.67 -7.96 20.43
C THR A 151 12.09 -7.44 19.11
N LYS A 152 11.03 -8.08 18.59
CA LYS A 152 10.32 -7.65 17.37
C LYS A 152 9.18 -6.69 17.70
N TYR A 153 8.35 -6.99 18.72
CA TYR A 153 7.08 -6.28 18.93
C TYR A 153 7.10 -5.22 20.02
N VAL A 154 8.16 -5.15 20.83
CA VAL A 154 8.28 -4.17 21.89
C VAL A 154 9.30 -3.10 21.51
N SER A 155 8.80 -1.91 21.11
CA SER A 155 9.63 -0.76 20.68
C SER A 155 10.29 -0.01 21.86
N ALA A 156 10.85 -0.74 22.85
CA ALA A 156 11.69 -0.13 23.86
C ALA A 156 12.96 0.45 23.21
N PRO A 157 13.60 1.50 23.77
CA PRO A 157 14.74 2.20 23.14
C PRO A 157 15.88 1.27 22.70
N ALA A 158 16.17 0.22 23.48
CA ALA A 158 17.21 -0.76 23.13
C ALA A 158 16.84 -1.61 21.90
N ASN A 159 15.56 -1.96 21.74
CA ASN A 159 15.05 -2.69 20.59
C ASN A 159 14.89 -1.76 19.38
N ALA A 160 14.36 -0.55 19.59
CA ALA A 160 14.09 0.42 18.53
C ALA A 160 15.34 0.76 17.71
N LYS A 161 16.53 0.83 18.34
CA LYS A 161 17.80 1.03 17.61
C LYS A 161 18.07 -0.11 16.61
N LYS A 162 17.82 -1.36 16.99
CA LYS A 162 17.98 -2.51 16.08
C LYS A 162 16.91 -2.55 15.02
N MET A 163 15.65 -2.24 15.41
CA MET A 163 14.53 -2.14 14.45
C MET A 163 14.80 -1.09 13.38
N ARG A 164 15.42 0.05 13.73
CA ARG A 164 15.81 1.08 12.76
C ARG A 164 16.79 0.55 11.72
N VAL A 165 17.80 -0.20 12.13
CA VAL A 165 18.75 -0.81 11.19
C VAL A 165 18.05 -1.80 10.27
N ASN A 166 17.16 -2.66 10.83
CA ASN A 166 16.38 -3.61 10.06
C ASN A 166 15.45 -2.90 9.05
N LEU A 167 14.84 -1.79 9.47
CA LEU A 167 13.95 -1.00 8.60
C LEU A 167 14.71 -0.45 7.38
N GLU A 168 15.91 0.07 7.56
CA GLU A 168 16.75 0.55 6.43
C GLU A 168 17.19 -0.61 5.53
N THR A 169 17.51 -1.77 6.09
CA THR A 169 17.81 -2.97 5.29
C THR A 169 16.60 -3.42 4.46
N LYS A 170 15.40 -3.44 5.06
CA LYS A 170 14.17 -3.76 4.35
C LYS A 170 13.91 -2.75 3.22
N LEU A 171 14.15 -1.47 3.48
CA LEU A 171 13.98 -0.42 2.46
C LEU A 171 14.87 -0.69 1.23
N GLN A 172 16.15 -1.03 1.43
CA GLN A 172 17.05 -1.40 0.34
C GLN A 172 16.55 -2.61 -0.46
N MET A 173 16.07 -3.66 0.24
CA MET A 173 15.50 -4.84 -0.42
C MET A 173 14.25 -4.49 -1.25
N MET A 174 13.42 -3.56 -0.76
CA MET A 174 12.24 -3.08 -1.49
C MET A 174 12.64 -2.22 -2.70
N GLU A 175 13.68 -1.40 -2.61
CA GLU A 175 14.25 -0.63 -3.73
C GLU A 175 14.77 -1.55 -4.83
N GLU A 176 15.54 -2.58 -4.46
CA GLU A 176 16.01 -3.59 -5.41
C GLU A 176 14.84 -4.31 -6.10
N TYR A 177 13.81 -4.65 -5.35
CA TYR A 177 12.61 -5.28 -5.91
C TYR A 177 11.86 -4.32 -6.86
N ALA A 178 11.75 -3.04 -6.52
CA ALA A 178 11.07 -2.04 -7.35
C ALA A 178 11.68 -1.91 -8.76
N ASN A 179 13.01 -2.13 -8.90
CA ASN A 179 13.71 -2.10 -10.18
C ASN A 179 13.34 -3.27 -11.11
N THR A 180 12.81 -4.36 -10.58
CA THR A 180 12.58 -5.60 -11.32
C THR A 180 11.13 -6.07 -11.31
N CYS A 181 10.28 -5.43 -10.48
CA CYS A 181 8.89 -5.86 -10.33
C CYS A 181 8.08 -5.61 -11.61
N GLU A 182 7.15 -6.54 -11.87
CA GLU A 182 6.33 -6.54 -13.11
C GLU A 182 5.45 -5.30 -13.29
N ILE A 183 5.09 -4.62 -12.19
CA ILE A 183 4.22 -3.43 -12.22
C ILE A 183 4.96 -2.12 -12.47
N ASN A 184 6.30 -2.17 -12.59
CA ASN A 184 7.16 -1.02 -12.92
C ASN A 184 7.88 -1.19 -14.26
N GLN A 185 7.40 -2.07 -15.13
CA GLN A 185 8.05 -2.31 -16.42
C GLN A 185 7.74 -1.22 -17.45
N PRO A 186 8.72 -0.84 -18.29
CA PRO A 186 8.49 0.13 -19.34
C PRO A 186 7.63 -0.44 -20.47
N GLU A 187 6.71 0.36 -20.96
CA GLU A 187 5.91 0.12 -22.17
C GLU A 187 6.51 0.94 -23.32
N TRP A 188 7.13 0.26 -24.28
CA TRP A 188 7.84 0.89 -25.37
C TRP A 188 6.96 1.11 -26.59
N HIS A 189 6.92 2.37 -27.07
CA HIS A 189 6.31 2.83 -28.33
C HIS A 189 7.28 3.79 -29.04
N ASP A 190 6.84 5.00 -29.47
CA ASP A 190 7.75 6.02 -30.01
C ASP A 190 8.72 6.50 -28.89
N LYS A 191 10.00 6.52 -29.23
CA LYS A 191 11.08 6.88 -28.29
C LYS A 191 11.39 8.37 -28.24
N LYS A 192 10.63 9.22 -28.97
CA LYS A 192 10.82 10.67 -28.93
C LYS A 192 10.36 11.30 -27.60
N ILE A 193 9.30 10.70 -27.01
CA ILE A 193 8.73 11.15 -25.75
C ILE A 193 8.74 9.99 -24.76
N GLY A 194 9.33 10.19 -23.61
CA GLY A 194 9.25 9.27 -22.48
C GLY A 194 8.39 9.88 -21.37
N VAL A 195 7.40 9.13 -20.89
CA VAL A 195 6.50 9.55 -19.82
C VAL A 195 6.70 8.65 -18.61
N VAL A 196 7.11 9.23 -17.49
CA VAL A 196 7.16 8.54 -16.18
C VAL A 196 5.97 9.01 -15.37
N THR A 197 5.14 8.08 -14.89
CA THR A 197 3.88 8.42 -14.24
C THR A 197 3.38 7.30 -13.31
N SER A 198 2.41 7.61 -12.45
CA SER A 198 1.76 6.65 -11.55
C SER A 198 0.25 6.89 -11.45
N GLY A 199 -0.47 5.94 -10.88
CA GLY A 199 -1.89 6.04 -10.59
C GLY A 199 -2.72 6.50 -11.78
N ILE A 200 -3.76 7.29 -11.52
CA ILE A 200 -4.68 7.76 -12.57
C ILE A 200 -4.01 8.63 -13.63
N SER A 201 -2.90 9.30 -13.32
CA SER A 201 -2.15 10.13 -14.28
C SER A 201 -1.63 9.32 -15.46
N TYR A 202 -1.40 8.01 -15.28
CA TYR A 202 -1.07 7.10 -16.37
C TYR A 202 -2.20 7.04 -17.41
N GLN A 203 -3.46 6.96 -16.99
CA GLN A 203 -4.60 6.93 -17.90
C GLN A 203 -4.72 8.22 -18.72
N TYR A 204 -4.49 9.38 -18.08
CA TYR A 204 -4.48 10.66 -18.78
C TYR A 204 -3.35 10.79 -19.79
N ALA A 205 -2.16 10.29 -19.43
CA ALA A 205 -1.02 10.28 -20.35
C ALA A 205 -1.29 9.38 -21.56
N LYS A 206 -1.86 8.20 -21.35
CA LYS A 206 -2.23 7.26 -22.44
C LYS A 206 -3.29 7.86 -23.35
N GLU A 207 -4.31 8.52 -22.82
CA GLU A 207 -5.34 9.20 -23.62
C GLU A 207 -4.76 10.34 -24.45
N THR A 208 -3.79 11.08 -23.88
CA THR A 208 -3.21 12.25 -24.53
C THR A 208 -2.21 11.89 -25.63
N PHE A 209 -1.31 10.95 -25.37
CA PHE A 209 -0.19 10.66 -26.26
C PHE A 209 -0.35 9.37 -27.06
N GLY A 210 -1.17 8.43 -26.61
CA GLY A 210 -1.35 7.13 -27.26
C GLY A 210 -0.02 6.42 -27.52
N GLU A 211 0.20 5.97 -28.75
CA GLU A 211 1.45 5.33 -29.18
C GLU A 211 2.58 6.32 -29.55
N ASN A 212 2.34 7.63 -29.47
CA ASN A 212 3.36 8.65 -29.74
C ASN A 212 4.33 8.87 -28.58
N ALA A 213 4.16 8.15 -27.46
CA ALA A 213 5.07 8.18 -26.32
C ALA A 213 5.33 6.77 -25.78
N SER A 214 6.47 6.57 -25.19
CA SER A 214 6.79 5.41 -24.36
C SER A 214 6.54 5.74 -22.88
N TYR A 215 6.15 4.73 -22.08
CA TYR A 215 5.73 4.95 -20.71
C TYR A 215 6.55 4.11 -19.74
N LEU A 216 6.88 4.69 -18.59
CA LEU A 216 7.21 3.96 -17.38
C LEU A 216 6.11 4.26 -16.35
N LYS A 217 5.19 3.33 -16.23
CA LYS A 217 4.18 3.39 -15.18
C LYS A 217 4.77 2.81 -13.89
N LEU A 218 4.77 3.59 -12.82
CA LEU A 218 5.17 3.15 -11.50
C LEU A 218 3.94 2.66 -10.74
N GLY A 219 3.75 1.36 -10.68
CA GLY A 219 2.72 0.73 -9.84
C GLY A 219 3.19 0.61 -8.38
N MET A 220 4.49 0.39 -8.18
CA MET A 220 5.19 0.52 -6.89
C MET A 220 5.96 1.84 -6.91
N THR A 221 5.40 2.85 -6.25
CA THR A 221 5.93 4.22 -6.28
C THR A 221 6.94 4.51 -5.18
N LEU A 222 6.90 3.77 -4.09
CA LEU A 222 7.85 3.86 -2.99
C LEU A 222 8.18 2.46 -2.43
N PRO A 223 9.46 2.20 -2.09
CA PRO A 223 10.61 3.05 -2.44
C PRO A 223 10.73 3.21 -3.96
N THR A 224 11.27 4.35 -4.40
CA THR A 224 11.42 4.63 -5.83
C THR A 224 12.44 3.69 -6.45
N ALA A 225 12.12 3.13 -7.60
CA ALA A 225 13.09 2.43 -8.46
C ALA A 225 14.22 3.40 -8.87
N ASN A 226 15.45 2.91 -8.95
CA ASN A 226 16.65 3.68 -9.36
C ASN A 226 16.83 3.63 -10.87
#